data_524ee7c05a7164619c44d9900364c2c5
#
_entry.id   524ee7c05a7164619c44d9900364c2c5
#
_cell.length_a   1.000
_cell.length_b   1.000
_cell.length_c   1.000
_cell.angle_alpha   90.00
_cell.angle_beta   90.00
_cell.angle_gamma   90.00
#
_symmetry.space_group_name_H-M   'P 1'
#
loop_
_entity.id
_entity.type
_entity.pdbx_description
1 polymer ?
#
loop_
_entity_poly.entity_id
_entity_poly.type
_entity_poly.pdbx_seq_one_letter_code
_entity_poly.pdbx_strand_id
1 'polypeptide(L)'
;ISGKFENYQGKFQMTHPDHIGSLETLKDWQGVEPIYALTQGISQKQLRKMILLALEKVQPLPEWISAETLQIHHWRSWHEALRQAHFPSHESESLSSHGDRKRLAFDELFANQLALTIVRRAQTYQNGQQTFPTHVLQQKILDTLPFKLTCDQLNALEEIEQDMKSPHRMVRL
;
A
#
# COMPACT_ATOMS: atom_id res chain seq x y z
N ILE A 1 8.28 32.44 -17.28
CA ILE A 1 9.21 31.30 -17.26
C ILE A 1 9.25 30.76 -15.85
N SER A 2 9.09 29.45 -15.66
CA SER A 2 9.21 28.74 -14.40
C SER A 2 10.24 27.62 -14.55
N GLY A 3 11.07 27.40 -13.53
CA GLY A 3 12.08 26.37 -13.53
C GLY A 3 13.19 26.62 -12.51
N LYS A 4 14.22 25.79 -12.52
CA LYS A 4 15.36 25.89 -11.61
C LYS A 4 16.37 26.94 -12.10
N PHE A 5 16.73 27.86 -11.21
CA PHE A 5 17.81 28.80 -11.45
C PHE A 5 19.18 28.15 -11.17
N GLU A 6 20.13 28.40 -12.08
CA GLU A 6 21.52 28.00 -11.94
C GLU A 6 22.41 29.25 -11.97
N ASN A 7 23.45 29.28 -11.11
CA ASN A 7 24.44 30.35 -11.16
C ASN A 7 25.63 29.88 -11.98
N TYR A 8 25.78 30.47 -13.14
CA TYR A 8 26.94 30.22 -14.00
C TYR A 8 27.76 31.51 -14.15
N GLN A 9 28.99 31.47 -13.69
CA GLN A 9 29.94 32.60 -13.74
C GLN A 9 29.36 33.91 -13.16
N GLY A 10 28.62 33.82 -12.03
CA GLY A 10 28.01 34.97 -11.37
C GLY A 10 26.75 35.52 -12.01
N LYS A 11 26.23 34.87 -13.06
CA LYS A 11 24.95 35.20 -13.69
C LYS A 11 23.92 34.11 -13.44
N PHE A 12 22.71 34.52 -13.06
CA PHE A 12 21.57 33.59 -12.96
C PHE A 12 21.06 33.25 -14.36
N GLN A 13 20.96 31.95 -14.64
CA GLN A 13 20.39 31.43 -15.87
C GLN A 13 19.42 30.27 -15.56
N MET A 14 18.49 30.02 -16.49
CA MET A 14 17.61 28.90 -16.46
C MET A 14 17.76 28.14 -17.78
N THR A 15 18.53 27.03 -17.70
CA THR A 15 18.91 26.27 -18.89
C THR A 15 17.77 25.41 -19.42
N HIS A 16 16.93 24.88 -18.52
CA HIS A 16 15.82 24.01 -18.84
C HIS A 16 14.58 24.47 -18.08
N PRO A 17 13.81 25.46 -18.59
CA PRO A 17 12.59 25.88 -17.94
C PRO A 17 11.50 24.80 -18.02
N ASP A 18 10.82 24.57 -16.90
CA ASP A 18 9.71 23.63 -16.82
C ASP A 18 8.48 24.17 -17.59
N HIS A 19 8.26 25.49 -17.48
CA HIS A 19 7.17 26.19 -18.16
C HIS A 19 7.63 27.48 -18.80
N ILE A 20 7.17 27.70 -20.04
CA ILE A 20 7.34 28.94 -20.81
C ILE A 20 5.96 29.33 -21.34
N GLY A 21 5.51 30.55 -21.05
CA GLY A 21 4.22 31.03 -21.54
C GLY A 21 4.01 32.52 -21.29
N SER A 22 2.82 33.03 -21.63
CA SER A 22 2.39 34.41 -21.41
C SER A 22 1.85 34.60 -19.99
N LEU A 23 1.66 35.86 -19.56
CA LEU A 23 1.01 36.19 -18.30
C LEU A 23 -0.43 35.68 -18.21
N GLU A 24 -1.10 35.50 -19.33
CA GLU A 24 -2.47 34.95 -19.40
C GLU A 24 -2.53 33.48 -19.00
N THR A 25 -1.48 32.72 -19.33
CA THR A 25 -1.35 31.31 -18.96
C THR A 25 -0.80 31.09 -17.55
N LEU A 26 -0.46 32.16 -16.82
CA LEU A 26 0.10 32.08 -15.47
C LEU A 26 -0.85 31.39 -14.49
N LYS A 27 -2.16 31.58 -14.64
CA LYS A 27 -3.19 30.95 -13.79
C LYS A 27 -3.18 29.43 -13.91
N ASP A 28 -2.85 28.90 -15.07
CA ASP A 28 -2.79 27.46 -15.33
C ASP A 28 -1.56 26.80 -14.68
N TRP A 29 -0.58 27.62 -14.27
CA TRP A 29 0.67 27.17 -13.62
C TRP A 29 0.67 27.42 -12.09
N GLN A 30 -0.36 28.11 -11.59
CA GLN A 30 -0.54 28.32 -10.16
C GLN A 30 -1.15 27.05 -9.54
N GLY A 31 -0.41 26.37 -8.67
CA GLY A 31 -0.89 25.18 -7.99
C GLY A 31 0.22 24.22 -7.64
N VAL A 32 -0.18 23.08 -7.13
CA VAL A 32 0.71 21.98 -6.79
C VAL A 32 0.86 21.08 -7.99
N GLU A 33 2.09 20.89 -8.45
CA GLU A 33 2.41 20.00 -9.55
C GLU A 33 3.06 18.71 -9.02
N PRO A 34 2.51 17.53 -9.32
CA PRO A 34 3.08 16.27 -8.89
C PRO A 34 4.38 15.99 -9.66
N ILE A 35 5.41 15.60 -8.93
CA ILE A 35 6.70 15.18 -9.49
C ILE A 35 6.79 13.66 -9.43
N TYR A 36 7.01 13.04 -10.57
CA TYR A 36 7.12 11.58 -10.71
C TYR A 36 8.58 11.16 -10.90
N ALA A 37 8.91 9.98 -10.39
CA ALA A 37 10.18 9.35 -10.72
C ALA A 37 10.20 9.00 -12.22
N LEU A 38 11.23 9.45 -12.92
CA LEU A 38 11.36 9.31 -14.37
C LEU A 38 12.31 8.19 -14.74
N THR A 39 12.06 7.57 -15.88
CA THR A 39 13.01 6.71 -16.60
C THR A 39 13.60 7.46 -17.78
N GLN A 40 14.72 6.97 -18.30
CA GLN A 40 15.40 7.58 -19.46
C GLN A 40 14.44 7.67 -20.66
N GLY A 41 14.42 8.84 -21.29
CA GLY A 41 13.60 9.09 -22.48
C GLY A 41 12.18 9.62 -22.24
N ILE A 42 11.73 9.76 -20.97
CA ILE A 42 10.42 10.31 -20.62
C ILE A 42 10.59 11.59 -19.82
N SER A 43 9.97 12.68 -20.25
CA SER A 43 9.93 13.94 -19.50
C SER A 43 8.73 14.01 -18.55
N GLN A 44 8.81 14.84 -17.48
CA GLN A 44 7.69 15.09 -16.55
C GLN A 44 6.42 15.48 -17.30
N LYS A 45 6.53 16.37 -18.27
CA LYS A 45 5.40 16.84 -19.07
C LYS A 45 4.71 15.72 -19.85
N GLN A 46 5.49 14.81 -20.44
CA GLN A 46 4.95 13.66 -21.16
C GLN A 46 4.25 12.69 -20.20
N LEU A 47 4.89 12.35 -19.07
CA LEU A 47 4.32 11.44 -18.09
C LEU A 47 3.03 12.01 -17.49
N ARG A 48 3.03 13.29 -17.11
CA ARG A 48 1.82 13.97 -16.63
C ARG A 48 0.68 13.92 -17.61
N LYS A 49 0.94 14.18 -18.91
CA LYS A 49 -0.08 14.08 -19.96
C LYS A 49 -0.63 12.66 -20.08
N MET A 50 0.23 11.64 -20.01
CA MET A 50 -0.19 10.24 -20.05
C MET A 50 -1.09 9.89 -18.86
N ILE A 51 -0.72 10.34 -17.65
CA ILE A 51 -1.51 10.12 -16.43
C ILE A 51 -2.87 10.80 -16.53
N LEU A 52 -2.93 12.04 -17.00
CA LEU A 52 -4.20 12.75 -17.24
C LEU A 52 -5.13 11.96 -18.15
N LEU A 53 -4.62 11.55 -19.32
CA LEU A 53 -5.39 10.77 -20.29
C LEU A 53 -5.82 9.40 -19.74
N ALA A 54 -4.99 8.79 -18.90
CA ALA A 54 -5.34 7.54 -18.23
C ALA A 54 -6.47 7.74 -17.22
N LEU A 55 -6.40 8.79 -16.40
CA LEU A 55 -7.42 9.11 -15.38
C LEU A 55 -8.78 9.46 -15.99
N GLU A 56 -8.81 10.06 -17.19
CA GLU A 56 -10.06 10.30 -17.94
C GLU A 56 -10.75 9.00 -18.35
N LYS A 57 -9.98 7.91 -18.55
CA LYS A 57 -10.49 6.60 -18.94
C LYS A 57 -10.85 5.69 -17.76
N VAL A 58 -10.44 6.06 -16.56
CA VAL A 58 -10.76 5.28 -15.34
C VAL A 58 -12.25 5.35 -15.07
N GLN A 59 -12.91 4.22 -15.10
CA GLN A 59 -14.32 4.11 -14.75
C GLN A 59 -14.49 4.10 -13.23
N PRO A 60 -15.53 4.75 -12.70
CA PRO A 60 -15.88 4.59 -11.28
C PRO A 60 -16.16 3.13 -10.97
N LEU A 61 -15.50 2.60 -9.95
CA LEU A 61 -15.74 1.25 -9.44
C LEU A 61 -16.77 1.31 -8.31
N PRO A 62 -17.56 0.24 -8.10
CA PRO A 62 -18.38 0.12 -6.90
C PRO A 62 -17.52 0.23 -5.65
N GLU A 63 -18.03 0.92 -4.63
CA GLU A 63 -17.31 1.07 -3.37
C GLU A 63 -17.29 -0.26 -2.61
N TRP A 64 -16.12 -0.71 -2.18
CA TRP A 64 -15.91 -1.96 -1.43
C TRP A 64 -15.66 -1.75 0.06
N ILE A 65 -15.45 -0.51 0.49
CA ILE A 65 -15.33 -0.19 1.90
C ILE A 65 -16.71 0.19 2.45
N SER A 66 -17.00 -0.22 3.68
CA SER A 66 -18.27 0.13 4.32
C SER A 66 -18.43 1.65 4.47
N ALA A 67 -19.65 2.13 4.29
CA ALA A 67 -19.96 3.56 4.44
C ALA A 67 -19.56 4.09 5.83
N GLU A 68 -19.68 3.27 6.86
CA GLU A 68 -19.26 3.61 8.23
C GLU A 68 -17.76 3.88 8.31
N THR A 69 -16.93 3.01 7.72
CA THR A 69 -15.47 3.18 7.69
C THR A 69 -15.07 4.44 6.92
N LEU A 70 -15.70 4.70 5.77
CA LEU A 70 -15.46 5.92 5.01
C LEU A 70 -15.77 7.17 5.82
N GLN A 71 -16.88 7.18 6.57
CA GLN A 71 -17.27 8.29 7.42
C GLN A 71 -16.32 8.51 8.60
N ILE A 72 -15.93 7.44 9.31
CA ILE A 72 -15.01 7.51 10.45
C ILE A 72 -13.66 8.14 10.06
N HIS A 73 -13.15 7.73 8.89
CA HIS A 73 -11.85 8.21 8.40
C HIS A 73 -11.94 9.45 7.52
N HIS A 74 -13.13 9.95 7.23
CA HIS A 74 -13.38 11.05 6.29
C HIS A 74 -12.76 10.79 4.90
N TRP A 75 -12.81 9.54 4.43
CA TRP A 75 -12.27 9.16 3.13
C TRP A 75 -13.27 9.42 2.01
N ARG A 76 -12.73 9.87 0.89
CA ARG A 76 -13.45 9.98 -0.39
C ARG A 76 -13.62 8.60 -1.03
N SER A 77 -14.42 8.53 -2.07
CA SER A 77 -14.47 7.34 -2.93
C SER A 77 -13.09 7.05 -3.52
N TRP A 78 -12.85 5.78 -3.88
CA TRP A 78 -11.60 5.38 -4.52
C TRP A 78 -11.25 6.24 -5.74
N HIS A 79 -12.23 6.49 -6.61
CA HIS A 79 -12.05 7.27 -7.83
C HIS A 79 -11.62 8.71 -7.54
N GLU A 80 -12.28 9.36 -6.58
CA GLU A 80 -11.94 10.72 -6.16
C GLU A 80 -10.58 10.78 -5.48
N ALA A 81 -10.28 9.82 -4.58
CA ALA A 81 -8.99 9.74 -3.91
C ALA A 81 -7.85 9.54 -4.91
N LEU A 82 -8.04 8.69 -5.93
CA LEU A 82 -7.07 8.49 -7.01
C LEU A 82 -6.81 9.78 -7.78
N ARG A 83 -7.85 10.49 -8.19
CA ARG A 83 -7.72 11.78 -8.89
C ARG A 83 -6.99 12.81 -8.04
N GLN A 84 -7.37 12.92 -6.77
CA GLN A 84 -6.79 13.89 -5.85
C GLN A 84 -5.33 13.58 -5.52
N ALA A 85 -4.94 12.33 -5.43
CA ALA A 85 -3.55 11.93 -5.24
C ALA A 85 -2.63 12.35 -6.40
N HIS A 86 -3.18 12.43 -7.62
CA HIS A 86 -2.45 12.87 -8.82
C HIS A 86 -2.57 14.38 -9.08
N PHE A 87 -3.64 15.03 -8.62
CA PHE A 87 -3.91 16.46 -8.84
C PHE A 87 -4.38 17.11 -7.54
N PRO A 88 -3.48 17.22 -6.54
CA PRO A 88 -3.81 17.86 -5.27
C PRO A 88 -4.09 19.35 -5.51
N SER A 89 -5.14 19.87 -4.86
CA SER A 89 -5.49 21.30 -4.94
C SER A 89 -4.57 22.16 -4.06
N HIS A 90 -4.03 21.58 -3.00
CA HIS A 90 -3.15 22.24 -2.04
C HIS A 90 -1.94 21.36 -1.70
N GLU A 91 -0.83 22.00 -1.29
CA GLU A 91 0.40 21.29 -0.91
C GLU A 91 0.17 20.27 0.23
N SER A 92 -0.67 20.60 1.21
CA SER A 92 -1.03 19.69 2.30
C SER A 92 -1.66 18.38 1.82
N GLU A 93 -2.34 18.37 0.69
CA GLU A 93 -2.98 17.19 0.10
C GLU A 93 -1.97 16.24 -0.56
N SER A 94 -0.75 16.72 -0.87
CA SER A 94 0.32 15.90 -1.42
C SER A 94 1.04 15.06 -0.37
N LEU A 95 0.87 15.36 0.92
CA LEU A 95 1.51 14.65 2.01
C LEU A 95 1.03 13.20 2.12
N SER A 96 1.94 12.30 2.50
CA SER A 96 1.61 10.88 2.72
C SER A 96 0.57 10.66 3.83
N SER A 97 0.44 11.61 4.75
CA SER A 97 -0.55 11.61 5.83
C SER A 97 -1.94 12.06 5.40
N HIS A 98 -2.10 12.59 4.17
CA HIS A 98 -3.41 13.04 3.69
C HIS A 98 -4.40 11.88 3.52
N GLY A 99 -5.69 12.15 3.75
CA GLY A 99 -6.75 11.15 3.72
C GLY A 99 -6.83 10.33 2.43
N ASP A 100 -6.67 10.98 1.27
CA ASP A 100 -6.74 10.31 -0.03
C ASP A 100 -5.60 9.30 -0.23
N ARG A 101 -4.38 9.65 0.19
CA ARG A 101 -3.24 8.72 0.13
C ARG A 101 -3.37 7.58 1.14
N LYS A 102 -3.91 7.85 2.33
CA LYS A 102 -4.24 6.81 3.31
C LYS A 102 -5.30 5.86 2.78
N ARG A 103 -6.33 6.41 2.11
CA ARG A 103 -7.37 5.62 1.45
C ARG A 103 -6.76 4.65 0.44
N LEU A 104 -5.94 5.12 -0.48
CA LEU A 104 -5.29 4.29 -1.50
C LEU A 104 -4.33 3.26 -0.90
N ALA A 105 -3.57 3.65 0.14
CA ALA A 105 -2.70 2.73 0.87
C ALA A 105 -3.49 1.63 1.59
N PHE A 106 -4.65 1.97 2.16
CA PHE A 106 -5.54 0.99 2.77
C PHE A 106 -6.06 -0.01 1.74
N ASP A 107 -6.49 0.45 0.56
CA ASP A 107 -6.97 -0.42 -0.51
C ASP A 107 -5.91 -1.43 -0.95
N GLU A 108 -4.68 -0.98 -1.13
CA GLU A 108 -3.55 -1.85 -1.50
C GLU A 108 -3.26 -2.91 -0.44
N LEU A 109 -3.19 -2.48 0.83
CA LEU A 109 -2.96 -3.40 1.95
C LEU A 109 -4.13 -4.37 2.13
N PHE A 110 -5.36 -3.89 2.01
CA PHE A 110 -6.56 -4.72 2.13
C PHE A 110 -6.62 -5.77 1.02
N ALA A 111 -6.38 -5.37 -0.23
CA ALA A 111 -6.34 -6.31 -1.35
C ALA A 111 -5.26 -7.39 -1.16
N ASN A 112 -4.08 -7.01 -0.69
CA ASN A 112 -2.99 -7.95 -0.38
C ASN A 112 -3.40 -8.93 0.74
N GLN A 113 -3.94 -8.43 1.86
CA GLN A 113 -4.40 -9.28 2.96
C GLN A 113 -5.54 -10.22 2.55
N LEU A 114 -6.45 -9.73 1.71
CA LEU A 114 -7.54 -10.56 1.18
C LEU A 114 -7.00 -11.68 0.29
N ALA A 115 -6.08 -11.36 -0.62
CA ALA A 115 -5.42 -12.36 -1.47
C ALA A 115 -4.69 -13.43 -0.66
N LEU A 116 -3.91 -13.03 0.35
CA LEU A 116 -3.24 -13.97 1.27
C LEU A 116 -4.23 -14.83 2.03
N THR A 117 -5.35 -14.26 2.49
CA THR A 117 -6.39 -14.99 3.21
C THR A 117 -7.07 -16.04 2.32
N ILE A 118 -7.34 -15.71 1.06
CA ILE A 118 -7.91 -16.65 0.08
C ILE A 118 -6.94 -17.81 -0.16
N VAL A 119 -5.66 -17.52 -0.39
CA VAL A 119 -4.62 -18.54 -0.59
C VAL A 119 -4.50 -19.46 0.64
N ARG A 120 -4.43 -18.87 1.85
CA ARG A 120 -4.37 -19.64 3.09
C ARG A 120 -5.58 -20.56 3.26
N ARG A 121 -6.78 -20.04 3.03
CA ARG A 121 -8.01 -20.86 3.07
C ARG A 121 -7.95 -22.02 2.08
N ALA A 122 -7.57 -21.75 0.83
CA ALA A 122 -7.44 -22.79 -0.18
C ALA A 122 -6.43 -23.90 0.22
N GLN A 123 -5.35 -23.52 0.90
CA GLN A 123 -4.37 -24.47 1.41
C GLN A 123 -4.88 -25.26 2.62
N THR A 124 -5.62 -24.62 3.53
CA THR A 124 -6.19 -25.26 4.72
C THR A 124 -7.24 -26.33 4.35
N TYR A 125 -7.99 -26.13 3.26
CA TYR A 125 -8.98 -27.13 2.81
C TYR A 125 -8.36 -28.36 2.14
N GLN A 126 -7.02 -28.39 1.93
CA GLN A 126 -6.36 -29.60 1.47
C GLN A 126 -6.31 -30.65 2.59
N ASN A 127 -6.48 -31.91 2.22
CA ASN A 127 -6.42 -33.00 3.19
C ASN A 127 -5.01 -33.09 3.79
N GLY A 128 -4.96 -33.14 5.11
CA GLY A 128 -3.76 -33.39 5.91
C GLY A 128 -3.75 -34.81 6.46
N GLN A 129 -2.62 -35.25 6.96
CA GLN A 129 -2.52 -36.48 7.72
C GLN A 129 -2.69 -36.17 9.21
N GLN A 130 -3.73 -36.73 9.82
CA GLN A 130 -3.93 -36.60 11.26
C GLN A 130 -2.84 -37.31 12.01
N THR A 131 -2.28 -36.65 13.02
CA THR A 131 -1.26 -37.20 13.90
C THR A 131 -1.72 -36.96 15.35
N PHE A 132 -1.72 -38.04 16.14
CA PHE A 132 -2.10 -37.99 17.54
C PHE A 132 -0.85 -38.10 18.42
N PRO A 133 -0.41 -37.03 19.06
CA PRO A 133 0.78 -37.06 19.90
C PRO A 133 0.56 -37.91 21.18
N THR A 134 1.54 -38.65 21.57
CA THR A 134 1.53 -39.44 22.81
C THR A 134 2.08 -38.66 24.00
N HIS A 135 2.52 -37.45 23.84
CA HIS A 135 3.18 -36.58 24.83
C HIS A 135 4.45 -37.10 25.47
N VAL A 136 4.80 -38.38 25.30
CA VAL A 136 5.97 -39.00 25.95
C VAL A 136 7.29 -38.37 25.50
N LEU A 137 7.43 -38.17 24.19
CA LEU A 137 8.63 -37.53 23.61
C LEU A 137 8.69 -36.04 23.95
N GLN A 138 7.57 -35.37 23.88
CA GLN A 138 7.43 -33.95 24.22
C GLN A 138 7.86 -33.71 25.68
N GLN A 139 7.34 -34.52 26.62
CA GLN A 139 7.71 -34.41 28.05
C GLN A 139 9.21 -34.62 28.25
N LYS A 140 9.78 -35.63 27.63
CA LYS A 140 11.23 -35.87 27.69
C LYS A 140 12.05 -34.67 27.20
N ILE A 141 11.63 -34.03 26.13
CA ILE A 141 12.27 -32.81 25.61
C ILE A 141 12.13 -31.67 26.62
N LEU A 142 10.92 -31.44 27.15
CA LEU A 142 10.67 -30.40 28.12
C LEU A 142 11.51 -30.57 29.40
N ASP A 143 11.66 -31.79 29.86
CA ASP A 143 12.45 -32.13 31.05
C ASP A 143 13.98 -31.93 30.85
N THR A 144 14.45 -31.93 29.59
CA THR A 144 15.86 -31.70 29.24
C THR A 144 16.23 -30.26 28.99
N LEU A 145 15.22 -29.36 28.86
CA LEU A 145 15.48 -27.96 28.63
C LEU A 145 16.08 -27.29 29.86
N PRO A 146 17.12 -26.44 29.69
CA PRO A 146 17.75 -25.71 30.81
C PRO A 146 16.92 -24.54 31.33
N PHE A 147 15.73 -24.33 30.79
CA PHE A 147 14.80 -23.25 31.13
C PHE A 147 13.36 -23.75 31.10
N LYS A 148 12.43 -23.01 31.73
CA LYS A 148 11.01 -23.26 31.64
C LYS A 148 10.43 -22.48 30.48
N LEU A 149 9.52 -23.09 29.73
CA LEU A 149 8.78 -22.39 28.67
C LEU A 149 7.89 -21.30 29.26
N THR A 150 7.71 -20.22 28.50
CA THR A 150 6.73 -19.18 28.81
C THR A 150 5.32 -19.67 28.57
N CYS A 151 4.31 -18.96 29.12
CA CYS A 151 2.91 -19.30 28.88
C CYS A 151 2.57 -19.26 27.37
N ASP A 152 3.09 -18.28 26.63
CA ASP A 152 2.82 -18.17 25.21
C ASP A 152 3.44 -19.32 24.39
N GLN A 153 4.62 -19.80 24.80
CA GLN A 153 5.23 -20.97 24.19
C GLN A 153 4.43 -22.26 24.47
N LEU A 154 3.90 -22.41 25.68
CA LEU A 154 3.02 -23.53 26.01
C LEU A 154 1.72 -23.47 25.21
N ASN A 155 1.09 -22.32 25.11
CA ASN A 155 -0.12 -22.11 24.29
C ASN A 155 0.14 -22.44 22.81
N ALA A 156 1.29 -22.00 22.27
CA ALA A 156 1.66 -22.31 20.89
C ALA A 156 1.82 -23.83 20.65
N LEU A 157 2.41 -24.56 21.62
CA LEU A 157 2.52 -26.01 21.53
C LEU A 157 1.15 -26.69 21.53
N GLU A 158 0.23 -26.25 22.40
CA GLU A 158 -1.14 -26.77 22.46
C GLU A 158 -1.90 -26.53 21.16
N GLU A 159 -1.80 -25.32 20.58
CA GLU A 159 -2.40 -25.00 19.28
C GLU A 159 -1.84 -25.88 18.15
N ILE A 160 -0.52 -26.11 18.11
CA ILE A 160 0.12 -26.99 17.13
C ILE A 160 -0.42 -28.42 17.26
N GLU A 161 -0.56 -28.92 18.49
CA GLU A 161 -1.10 -30.26 18.73
C GLU A 161 -2.57 -30.39 18.28
N GLN A 162 -3.38 -29.35 18.48
CA GLN A 162 -4.75 -29.34 17.99
C GLN A 162 -4.80 -29.36 16.46
N ASP A 163 -3.96 -28.58 15.80
CA ASP A 163 -3.85 -28.59 14.34
C ASP A 163 -3.38 -29.96 13.81
N MET A 164 -2.43 -30.62 14.47
CA MET A 164 -1.97 -31.95 14.09
C MET A 164 -3.09 -33.01 14.14
N LYS A 165 -4.07 -32.86 15.03
CA LYS A 165 -5.25 -33.72 15.14
C LYS A 165 -6.32 -33.44 14.08
N SER A 166 -6.22 -32.31 13.39
CA SER A 166 -7.17 -31.89 12.36
C SER A 166 -7.00 -32.74 11.08
N PRO A 167 -8.09 -33.07 10.38
CA PRO A 167 -8.01 -33.71 9.07
C PRO A 167 -7.53 -32.76 7.95
N HIS A 168 -7.38 -31.49 8.26
CA HIS A 168 -6.94 -30.47 7.33
C HIS A 168 -5.44 -30.24 7.41
N ARG A 169 -4.84 -29.80 6.31
CA ARG A 169 -3.42 -29.44 6.27
C ARG A 169 -3.13 -28.28 7.21
N MET A 170 -2.17 -28.47 8.12
CA MET A 170 -1.67 -27.38 8.96
C MET A 170 -0.93 -26.36 8.09
N VAL A 171 -1.33 -25.07 8.19
CA VAL A 171 -0.66 -23.94 7.54
C VAL A 171 -0.32 -22.94 8.62
N ARG A 172 0.93 -22.96 9.08
CA ARG A 172 1.48 -22.00 10.06
C ARG A 172 2.71 -21.33 9.46
N LEU A 173 2.91 -20.04 9.78
CA LEU A 173 4.09 -19.25 9.45
C LEU A 173 4.82 -18.88 10.72
#